data_457c1545f760b245a9e50a8af8c87966
#
_entry.id   457c1545f760b245a9e50a8af8c87966
#
_cell.length_a   1.000
_cell.length_b   1.000
_cell.length_c   1.000
_cell.angle_alpha   90.00
_cell.angle_beta   90.00
_cell.angle_gamma   90.00
#
_symmetry.space_group_name_H-M   'P 1'
#
loop_
_entity.id
_entity.type
_entity.pdbx_description
1 polymer ?
#
loop_
_entity_poly.entity_id
_entity_poly.type
_entity_poly.pdbx_seq_one_letter_code
_entity_poly.pdbx_strand_id
1 'polypeptide(L)'
;PSYAVIILITTNQEAFLPTILSRCVQMKLKPLKDFTIKSYLTQNLHVPEKDADICTAFARGNLGKAIHLASSDEFKELFQKVMVLVKNVRTMDISMLLDCIREMKEQNFDIGEVLDLMQLWYRDVLMFKVTKDMNLLIFKDEYKMINELGEKADYAGLEQILSAIDTARARLEANVNLELVMELLFLTMKNPS
;
A
#
# COMPACT_ATOMS: atom_id res chain seq x y z
N PRO A 1 -6.32 -38.57 17.16
CA PRO A 1 -7.44 -38.81 18.08
C PRO A 1 -8.74 -38.25 17.45
N SER A 2 -9.85 -38.97 17.57
CA SER A 2 -11.16 -38.58 17.00
C SER A 2 -11.76 -37.32 17.62
N TYR A 3 -11.14 -36.75 18.67
CA TYR A 3 -11.57 -35.56 19.40
C TYR A 3 -10.76 -34.29 19.04
N ALA A 4 -9.79 -34.39 18.14
CA ALA A 4 -8.93 -33.25 17.77
C ALA A 4 -9.10 -32.90 16.29
N VAL A 5 -9.30 -31.61 16.02
CA VAL A 5 -9.23 -31.02 14.69
C VAL A 5 -8.04 -30.07 14.65
N ILE A 6 -7.15 -30.30 13.68
CA ILE A 6 -5.98 -29.43 13.47
C ILE A 6 -6.25 -28.58 12.22
N ILE A 7 -6.18 -27.26 12.36
CA ILE A 7 -6.33 -26.29 11.27
C ILE A 7 -4.98 -25.65 11.01
N LEU A 8 -4.47 -25.82 9.80
CA LEU A 8 -3.25 -25.17 9.33
C LEU A 8 -3.64 -23.96 8.46
N ILE A 9 -3.19 -22.76 8.83
CA ILE A 9 -3.47 -21.52 8.10
C ILE A 9 -2.17 -21.05 7.43
N THR A 10 -2.21 -20.81 6.15
CA THR A 10 -1.05 -20.31 5.39
C THR A 10 -1.48 -19.46 4.21
N THR A 11 -0.63 -18.52 3.82
CA THR A 11 -0.72 -17.78 2.57
C THR A 11 0.08 -18.45 1.44
N ASN A 12 1.03 -19.34 1.80
CA ASN A 12 1.84 -20.08 0.85
C ASN A 12 1.71 -21.59 1.11
N GLN A 13 0.92 -22.25 0.26
CA GLN A 13 0.71 -23.70 0.36
C GLN A 13 1.98 -24.52 0.02
N GLU A 14 2.85 -24.00 -0.84
CA GLU A 14 4.07 -24.70 -1.29
C GLU A 14 5.12 -24.80 -0.17
N ALA A 15 4.99 -24.01 0.88
CA ALA A 15 5.84 -24.13 2.07
C ALA A 15 5.61 -25.40 2.88
N PHE A 16 4.49 -26.10 2.66
CA PHE A 16 4.21 -27.36 3.36
C PHE A 16 4.76 -28.56 2.62
N LEU A 17 5.22 -29.53 3.39
CA LEU A 17 5.64 -30.83 2.84
C LEU A 17 4.46 -31.54 2.16
N PRO A 18 4.68 -32.22 1.01
CA PRO A 18 3.64 -32.95 0.31
C PRO A 18 2.92 -34.01 1.18
N THR A 19 3.65 -34.58 2.14
CA THR A 19 3.11 -35.54 3.12
C THR A 19 2.09 -34.94 4.09
N ILE A 20 2.15 -33.64 4.36
CA ILE A 20 1.17 -32.92 5.17
C ILE A 20 -0.04 -32.59 4.28
N LEU A 21 0.21 -32.04 3.08
CA LEU A 21 -0.84 -31.67 2.14
C LEU A 21 -1.75 -32.83 1.75
N SER A 22 -1.19 -34.04 1.56
CA SER A 22 -1.95 -35.25 1.22
C SER A 22 -2.89 -35.75 2.32
N ARG A 23 -2.70 -35.27 3.56
CA ARG A 23 -3.52 -35.67 4.73
C ARG A 23 -4.49 -34.57 5.16
N CYS A 24 -4.49 -33.42 4.48
CA CYS A 24 -5.34 -32.28 4.82
C CYS A 24 -6.43 -32.08 3.77
N VAL A 25 -7.60 -31.67 4.22
CA VAL A 25 -8.61 -31.09 3.31
C VAL A 25 -8.24 -29.63 3.07
N GLN A 26 -7.98 -29.28 1.82
CA GLN A 26 -7.58 -27.93 1.44
C GLN A 26 -8.80 -27.06 1.18
N MET A 27 -8.89 -25.94 1.89
CA MET A 27 -9.90 -24.90 1.68
C MET A 27 -9.23 -23.61 1.22
N LYS A 28 -9.40 -23.25 -0.05
CA LYS A 28 -8.89 -21.98 -0.61
C LYS A 28 -9.89 -20.87 -0.37
N LEU A 29 -9.55 -19.92 0.50
CA LEU A 29 -10.32 -18.71 0.69
C LEU A 29 -9.98 -17.71 -0.41
N LYS A 30 -11.00 -17.10 -1.01
CA LYS A 30 -10.84 -16.05 -2.02
C LYS A 30 -10.92 -14.68 -1.35
N PRO A 31 -10.17 -13.66 -1.85
CA PRO A 31 -10.36 -12.29 -1.42
C PRO A 31 -11.82 -11.84 -1.58
N LEU A 32 -12.32 -11.07 -0.64
CA LEU A 32 -13.64 -10.44 -0.73
C LEU A 32 -13.62 -9.34 -1.79
N LYS A 33 -14.80 -9.07 -2.36
CA LYS A 33 -14.98 -7.94 -3.28
C LYS A 33 -14.89 -6.62 -2.51
N ASP A 34 -14.31 -5.60 -3.11
CA ASP A 34 -14.14 -4.27 -2.50
C ASP A 34 -15.48 -3.70 -2.02
N PHE A 35 -16.55 -3.84 -2.80
CA PHE A 35 -17.89 -3.41 -2.40
C PHE A 35 -18.34 -4.05 -1.07
N THR A 36 -18.04 -5.34 -0.86
CA THR A 36 -18.42 -6.05 0.39
C THR A 36 -17.67 -5.49 1.59
N ILE A 37 -16.37 -5.24 1.45
CA ILE A 37 -15.54 -4.67 2.50
C ILE A 37 -15.98 -3.24 2.81
N LYS A 38 -16.13 -2.40 1.78
CA LYS A 38 -16.56 -1.01 1.92
C LYS A 38 -17.93 -0.93 2.62
N SER A 39 -18.90 -1.74 2.18
CA SER A 39 -20.23 -1.79 2.82
C SER A 39 -20.13 -2.20 4.28
N TYR A 40 -19.29 -3.17 4.63
CA TYR A 40 -19.10 -3.57 6.02
C TYR A 40 -18.52 -2.44 6.87
N LEU A 41 -17.47 -1.77 6.39
CA LEU A 41 -16.83 -0.66 7.11
C LEU A 41 -17.80 0.51 7.34
N THR A 42 -18.58 0.88 6.33
CA THR A 42 -19.50 2.02 6.42
C THR A 42 -20.76 1.71 7.24
N GLN A 43 -21.37 0.53 7.06
CA GLN A 43 -22.65 0.19 7.69
C GLN A 43 -22.49 -0.35 9.12
N ASN A 44 -21.47 -1.15 9.37
CA ASN A 44 -21.27 -1.82 10.65
C ASN A 44 -20.32 -1.07 11.58
N LEU A 45 -19.33 -0.39 11.05
CA LEU A 45 -18.31 0.33 11.84
C LEU A 45 -18.42 1.85 11.73
N HIS A 46 -19.38 2.35 10.93
CA HIS A 46 -19.61 3.78 10.70
C HIS A 46 -18.36 4.56 10.26
N VAL A 47 -17.45 3.88 9.56
CA VAL A 47 -16.26 4.50 8.98
C VAL A 47 -16.70 5.47 7.87
N PRO A 48 -16.19 6.70 7.82
CA PRO A 48 -16.47 7.64 6.74
C PRO A 48 -16.16 7.00 5.38
N GLU A 49 -16.97 7.30 4.37
CA GLU A 49 -16.89 6.65 3.05
C GLU A 49 -15.50 6.78 2.42
N LYS A 50 -14.87 7.94 2.59
CA LYS A 50 -13.50 8.25 2.16
C LYS A 50 -12.48 7.30 2.78
N ASP A 51 -12.51 7.15 4.09
CA ASP A 51 -11.55 6.30 4.82
C ASP A 51 -11.82 4.82 4.51
N ALA A 52 -13.10 4.46 4.32
CA ALA A 52 -13.49 3.12 3.90
C ALA A 52 -12.96 2.77 2.49
N ASP A 53 -12.93 3.71 1.54
CA ASP A 53 -12.33 3.50 0.21
C ASP A 53 -10.83 3.20 0.34
N ILE A 54 -10.10 3.98 1.15
CA ILE A 54 -8.67 3.80 1.38
C ILE A 54 -8.39 2.45 2.06
N CYS A 55 -9.07 2.17 3.19
CA CYS A 55 -8.90 0.90 3.91
C CYS A 55 -9.25 -0.32 3.06
N THR A 56 -10.27 -0.22 2.20
CA THR A 56 -10.67 -1.29 1.28
C THR A 56 -9.60 -1.56 0.25
N ALA A 57 -9.07 -0.53 -0.39
CA ALA A 57 -8.00 -0.66 -1.39
C ALA A 57 -6.73 -1.27 -0.77
N PHE A 58 -6.38 -0.84 0.44
CA PHE A 58 -5.24 -1.34 1.20
C PHE A 58 -5.39 -2.79 1.64
N ALA A 59 -6.61 -3.19 1.98
CA ALA A 59 -6.91 -4.53 2.48
C ALA A 59 -6.84 -5.61 1.40
N ARG A 60 -6.93 -5.25 0.10
CA ARG A 60 -6.85 -6.18 -1.03
C ARG A 60 -7.72 -7.43 -0.84
N GLY A 61 -8.95 -7.24 -0.39
CA GLY A 61 -9.90 -8.33 -0.18
C GLY A 61 -9.86 -8.99 1.22
N ASN A 62 -9.02 -8.51 2.14
CA ASN A 62 -8.93 -8.99 3.52
C ASN A 62 -9.74 -8.10 4.47
N LEU A 63 -10.93 -8.55 4.89
CA LEU A 63 -11.79 -7.79 5.79
C LEU A 63 -11.14 -7.53 7.15
N GLY A 64 -10.42 -8.50 7.72
CA GLY A 64 -9.74 -8.33 9.01
C GLY A 64 -8.70 -7.21 8.95
N LYS A 65 -7.89 -7.17 7.86
CA LYS A 65 -6.94 -6.07 7.62
C LYS A 65 -7.68 -4.74 7.46
N ALA A 66 -8.80 -4.69 6.72
CA ALA A 66 -9.57 -3.46 6.54
C ALA A 66 -10.11 -2.90 7.87
N ILE A 67 -10.62 -3.76 8.74
CA ILE A 67 -11.10 -3.37 10.07
C ILE A 67 -9.96 -2.82 10.92
N HIS A 68 -8.81 -3.51 10.93
CA HIS A 68 -7.63 -3.07 11.68
C HIS A 68 -7.17 -1.69 11.23
N LEU A 69 -7.02 -1.47 9.93
CA LEU A 69 -6.60 -0.18 9.36
C LEU A 69 -7.58 0.95 9.70
N ALA A 70 -8.88 0.69 9.63
CA ALA A 70 -9.90 1.68 9.94
C ALA A 70 -9.90 2.13 11.41
N SER A 71 -9.44 1.28 12.33
CA SER A 71 -9.38 1.55 13.78
C SER A 71 -7.99 1.96 14.27
N SER A 72 -6.93 1.82 13.46
CA SER A 72 -5.55 2.10 13.86
C SER A 72 -5.24 3.59 13.76
N ASP A 73 -4.87 4.19 14.88
CA ASP A 73 -4.36 5.57 14.89
C ASP A 73 -2.93 5.64 14.32
N GLU A 74 -2.14 4.58 14.47
CA GLU A 74 -0.81 4.44 13.87
C GLU A 74 -0.90 4.49 12.34
N PHE A 75 -1.88 3.79 11.75
CA PHE A 75 -2.11 3.84 10.30
C PHE A 75 -2.54 5.23 9.84
N LYS A 76 -3.36 5.94 10.61
CA LYS A 76 -3.76 7.32 10.27
C LYS A 76 -2.57 8.27 10.27
N GLU A 77 -1.67 8.14 11.25
CA GLU A 77 -0.44 8.94 11.32
C GLU A 77 0.49 8.63 10.14
N LEU A 78 0.76 7.34 9.88
CA LEU A 78 1.53 6.88 8.74
C LEU A 78 0.94 7.41 7.42
N PHE A 79 -0.38 7.29 7.24
CA PHE A 79 -1.09 7.80 6.08
C PHE A 79 -0.85 9.29 5.86
N GLN A 80 -1.03 10.12 6.89
CA GLN A 80 -0.83 11.56 6.80
C GLN A 80 0.61 11.91 6.39
N LYS A 81 1.61 11.25 6.98
CA LYS A 81 3.03 11.49 6.67
C LYS A 81 3.39 11.10 5.26
N VAL A 82 2.93 9.92 4.80
CA VAL A 82 3.18 9.47 3.42
C VAL A 82 2.49 10.40 2.43
N MET A 83 1.26 10.88 2.71
CA MET A 83 0.57 11.82 1.82
C MET A 83 1.30 13.16 1.72
N VAL A 84 1.86 13.67 2.82
CA VAL A 84 2.71 14.88 2.77
C VAL A 84 3.96 14.63 1.93
N LEU A 85 4.61 13.49 2.11
CA LEU A 85 5.82 13.13 1.35
C LEU A 85 5.54 13.02 -0.16
N VAL A 86 4.56 12.23 -0.60
CA VAL A 86 4.30 12.00 -2.03
C VAL A 86 3.85 13.27 -2.77
N LYS A 87 3.19 14.19 -2.06
CA LYS A 87 2.79 15.49 -2.61
C LYS A 87 3.97 16.44 -2.80
N ASN A 88 4.99 16.37 -1.94
CA ASN A 88 6.07 17.34 -1.88
C ASN A 88 7.44 16.80 -2.29
N VAL A 89 7.59 15.50 -2.54
CA VAL A 89 8.89 14.85 -2.80
C VAL A 89 9.73 15.57 -3.86
N ARG A 90 9.10 16.11 -4.89
CA ARG A 90 9.79 16.83 -5.99
C ARG A 90 10.39 18.18 -5.55
N THR A 91 9.83 18.82 -4.54
CA THR A 91 10.25 20.14 -4.03
C THR A 91 11.10 20.05 -2.78
N MET A 92 11.07 18.92 -2.06
CA MET A 92 11.89 18.68 -0.88
C MET A 92 13.36 18.60 -1.27
N ASP A 93 14.25 19.13 -0.41
CA ASP A 93 15.68 18.91 -0.56
C ASP A 93 16.09 17.52 -0.01
N ILE A 94 17.35 17.16 -0.25
CA ILE A 94 17.85 15.82 0.14
C ILE A 94 17.86 15.66 1.66
N SER A 95 18.14 16.73 2.42
CA SER A 95 18.18 16.65 3.88
C SER A 95 16.79 16.36 4.45
N MET A 96 15.74 17.02 3.91
CA MET A 96 14.36 16.74 4.29
C MET A 96 13.93 15.30 3.98
N LEU A 97 14.36 14.75 2.86
CA LEU A 97 14.08 13.35 2.50
C LEU A 97 14.75 12.37 3.46
N LEU A 98 16.01 12.64 3.84
CA LEU A 98 16.73 11.83 4.84
C LEU A 98 16.07 11.90 6.22
N ASP A 99 15.60 13.08 6.62
CA ASP A 99 14.87 13.25 7.88
C ASP A 99 13.55 12.47 7.89
N CYS A 100 12.81 12.44 6.76
CA CYS A 100 11.63 11.59 6.62
C CYS A 100 11.97 10.10 6.81
N ILE A 101 13.09 9.62 6.27
CA ILE A 101 13.51 8.21 6.43
C ILE A 101 13.82 7.91 7.90
N ARG A 102 14.55 8.82 8.58
CA ARG A 102 14.86 8.68 10.01
C ARG A 102 13.60 8.63 10.84
N GLU A 103 12.67 9.55 10.60
CA GLU A 103 11.40 9.62 11.29
C GLU A 103 10.56 8.34 11.12
N MET A 104 10.49 7.79 9.90
CA MET A 104 9.83 6.51 9.65
C MET A 104 10.43 5.37 10.46
N LYS A 105 11.76 5.36 10.61
CA LYS A 105 12.49 4.36 11.39
C LYS A 105 12.29 4.54 12.90
N GLU A 106 12.39 5.77 13.41
CA GLU A 106 12.21 6.09 14.84
C GLU A 106 10.79 5.79 15.32
N GLN A 107 9.79 6.05 14.49
CA GLN A 107 8.38 5.73 14.77
C GLN A 107 8.02 4.27 14.49
N ASN A 108 8.99 3.49 14.00
CA ASN A 108 8.81 2.07 13.70
C ASN A 108 7.62 1.78 12.76
N PHE A 109 7.43 2.64 11.73
CA PHE A 109 6.40 2.42 10.73
C PHE A 109 6.63 1.14 9.94
N ASP A 110 5.55 0.47 9.57
CA ASP A 110 5.61 -0.64 8.61
C ASP A 110 5.96 -0.08 7.22
N ILE A 111 7.21 -0.30 6.81
CA ILE A 111 7.70 0.20 5.51
C ILE A 111 6.97 -0.47 4.33
N GLY A 112 6.47 -1.68 4.50
CA GLY A 112 5.61 -2.32 3.52
C GLY A 112 4.32 -1.52 3.28
N GLU A 113 3.71 -1.00 4.34
CA GLU A 113 2.54 -0.12 4.26
C GLU A 113 2.88 1.24 3.66
N VAL A 114 4.04 1.81 3.97
CA VAL A 114 4.54 3.04 3.32
C VAL A 114 4.62 2.85 1.81
N LEU A 115 5.25 1.78 1.35
CA LEU A 115 5.38 1.46 -0.08
C LEU A 115 4.02 1.17 -0.73
N ASP A 116 3.10 0.50 -0.04
CA ASP A 116 1.73 0.27 -0.53
C ASP A 116 0.99 1.58 -0.76
N LEU A 117 1.10 2.57 0.17
CA LEU A 117 0.50 3.90 0.01
C LEU A 117 1.08 4.65 -1.18
N MET A 118 2.41 4.66 -1.31
CA MET A 118 3.08 5.28 -2.45
C MET A 118 2.62 4.67 -3.77
N GLN A 119 2.54 3.34 -3.83
CA GLN A 119 2.08 2.61 -5.02
C GLN A 119 0.64 2.98 -5.40
N LEU A 120 -0.27 3.05 -4.41
CA LEU A 120 -1.66 3.45 -4.64
C LEU A 120 -1.75 4.90 -5.13
N TRP A 121 -0.96 5.82 -4.58
CA TRP A 121 -0.90 7.21 -5.01
C TRP A 121 -0.48 7.35 -6.48
N TYR A 122 0.66 6.75 -6.86
CA TYR A 122 1.15 6.85 -8.24
C TYR A 122 0.30 6.06 -9.22
N ARG A 123 -0.38 4.98 -8.79
CA ARG A 123 -1.42 4.32 -9.56
C ARG A 123 -2.56 5.29 -9.88
N ASP A 124 -3.05 6.03 -8.90
CA ASP A 124 -4.12 7.00 -9.11
C ASP A 124 -3.69 8.13 -10.06
N VAL A 125 -2.44 8.62 -9.93
CA VAL A 125 -1.87 9.60 -10.87
C VAL A 125 -1.87 9.05 -12.31
N LEU A 126 -1.40 7.82 -12.50
CA LEU A 126 -1.39 7.16 -13.81
C LEU A 126 -2.79 6.92 -14.36
N MET A 127 -3.70 6.39 -13.53
CA MET A 127 -5.10 6.13 -13.90
C MET A 127 -5.80 7.41 -14.32
N PHE A 128 -5.67 8.48 -13.55
CA PHE A 128 -6.29 9.76 -13.89
C PHE A 128 -5.68 10.40 -15.14
N LYS A 129 -4.36 10.27 -15.33
CA LYS A 129 -3.69 10.76 -16.55
C LYS A 129 -4.29 10.12 -17.80
N VAL A 130 -4.59 8.81 -17.74
CA VAL A 130 -5.14 8.04 -18.88
C VAL A 130 -6.63 8.26 -19.06
N THR A 131 -7.41 8.18 -17.98
CA THR A 131 -8.89 8.07 -18.05
C THR A 131 -9.60 9.40 -17.87
N LYS A 132 -9.00 10.34 -17.13
CA LYS A 132 -9.63 11.58 -16.66
C LYS A 132 -10.92 11.35 -15.86
N ASP A 133 -11.12 10.14 -15.33
CA ASP A 133 -12.28 9.74 -14.54
C ASP A 133 -11.96 9.73 -13.04
N MET A 134 -12.53 10.66 -12.28
CA MET A 134 -12.36 10.77 -10.84
C MET A 134 -12.96 9.58 -10.07
N ASN A 135 -13.94 8.87 -10.66
CA ASN A 135 -14.59 7.74 -9.98
C ASN A 135 -13.67 6.54 -9.82
N LEU A 136 -12.62 6.46 -10.65
CA LEU A 136 -11.62 5.39 -10.61
C LEU A 136 -10.52 5.62 -9.57
N LEU A 137 -10.49 6.81 -8.95
CA LEU A 137 -9.50 7.16 -7.95
C LEU A 137 -9.87 6.60 -6.58
N ILE A 138 -8.84 6.19 -5.84
CA ILE A 138 -8.92 5.87 -4.41
C ILE A 138 -8.89 7.17 -3.61
N PHE A 139 -7.96 8.08 -3.95
CA PHE A 139 -7.78 9.38 -3.28
C PHE A 139 -8.58 10.48 -3.98
N LYS A 140 -9.91 10.35 -4.02
CA LYS A 140 -10.82 11.27 -4.75
C LYS A 140 -10.69 12.73 -4.33
N ASP A 141 -10.49 12.99 -3.04
CA ASP A 141 -10.36 14.36 -2.53
C ASP A 141 -9.07 15.05 -3.00
N GLU A 142 -8.08 14.26 -3.41
CA GLU A 142 -6.79 14.73 -3.87
C GLU A 142 -6.71 14.89 -5.39
N TYR A 143 -7.85 14.84 -6.11
CA TYR A 143 -7.87 14.82 -7.57
C TYR A 143 -7.13 16.00 -8.22
N LYS A 144 -7.15 17.18 -7.58
CA LYS A 144 -6.43 18.38 -8.09
C LYS A 144 -4.93 18.15 -8.15
N MET A 145 -4.37 17.65 -7.03
CA MET A 145 -2.94 17.35 -6.94
C MET A 145 -2.56 16.18 -7.87
N ILE A 146 -3.42 15.16 -7.93
CA ILE A 146 -3.24 14.02 -8.83
C ILE A 146 -3.22 14.49 -10.30
N ASN A 147 -4.14 15.38 -10.68
CA ASN A 147 -4.15 15.94 -12.04
C ASN A 147 -2.88 16.76 -12.33
N GLU A 148 -2.48 17.66 -11.41
CA GLU A 148 -1.26 18.47 -11.59
C GLU A 148 -0.01 17.61 -11.74
N LEU A 149 0.13 16.55 -10.95
CA LEU A 149 1.23 15.60 -11.06
C LEU A 149 1.17 14.85 -12.39
N GLY A 150 -0.03 14.40 -12.79
CA GLY A 150 -0.24 13.69 -14.04
C GLY A 150 0.03 14.56 -15.29
N GLU A 151 -0.20 15.86 -15.22
CA GLU A 151 0.15 16.80 -16.32
C GLU A 151 1.65 17.04 -16.42
N LYS A 152 2.35 17.16 -15.27
CA LYS A 152 3.78 17.43 -15.20
C LYS A 152 4.65 16.19 -15.45
N ALA A 153 4.18 15.00 -15.11
CA ALA A 153 4.91 13.76 -15.30
C ALA A 153 4.58 13.13 -16.66
N ASP A 154 5.56 12.61 -17.36
CA ASP A 154 5.34 11.76 -18.52
C ASP A 154 5.01 10.30 -18.10
N TYR A 155 4.67 9.46 -19.07
CA TYR A 155 4.35 8.06 -18.80
C TYR A 155 5.57 7.26 -18.35
N ALA A 156 6.73 7.53 -18.97
CA ALA A 156 7.98 6.84 -18.66
C ALA A 156 8.42 7.12 -17.22
N GLY A 157 8.34 8.37 -16.77
CA GLY A 157 8.65 8.75 -15.39
C GLY A 157 7.71 8.13 -14.36
N LEU A 158 6.40 8.03 -14.65
CA LEU A 158 5.45 7.36 -13.76
C LEU A 158 5.72 5.84 -13.69
N GLU A 159 6.00 5.20 -14.82
CA GLU A 159 6.38 3.79 -14.87
C GLU A 159 7.68 3.52 -14.10
N GLN A 160 8.67 4.40 -14.25
CA GLN A 160 9.92 4.33 -13.51
C GLN A 160 9.71 4.42 -12.00
N ILE A 161 8.85 5.34 -11.53
CA ILE A 161 8.53 5.46 -10.09
C ILE A 161 7.85 4.18 -9.59
N LEU A 162 6.85 3.66 -10.30
CA LEU A 162 6.16 2.42 -9.91
C LEU A 162 7.14 1.24 -9.87
N SER A 163 8.00 1.10 -10.88
CA SER A 163 9.05 0.08 -10.91
C SER A 163 10.08 0.25 -9.77
N ALA A 164 10.42 1.50 -9.41
CA ALA A 164 11.31 1.77 -8.30
C ALA A 164 10.71 1.37 -6.94
N ILE A 165 9.38 1.55 -6.75
CA ILE A 165 8.67 1.08 -5.55
C ILE A 165 8.73 -0.44 -5.45
N ASP A 166 8.46 -1.17 -6.56
CA ASP A 166 8.55 -2.63 -6.57
C ASP A 166 9.99 -3.12 -6.31
N THR A 167 10.98 -2.43 -6.88
CA THR A 167 12.40 -2.71 -6.64
C THR A 167 12.79 -2.47 -5.18
N ALA A 168 12.29 -1.38 -4.57
CA ALA A 168 12.52 -1.10 -3.16
C ALA A 168 11.95 -2.22 -2.27
N ARG A 169 10.73 -2.69 -2.58
CA ARG A 169 10.10 -3.82 -1.86
C ARG A 169 10.97 -5.08 -1.94
N ALA A 170 11.38 -5.48 -3.13
CA ALA A 170 12.22 -6.67 -3.33
C ALA A 170 13.58 -6.58 -2.60
N ARG A 171 14.18 -5.39 -2.56
CA ARG A 171 15.44 -5.16 -1.83
C ARG A 171 15.25 -5.25 -0.32
N LEU A 172 14.16 -4.73 0.21
CA LEU A 172 13.84 -4.83 1.65
C LEU A 172 13.55 -6.27 2.07
N GLU A 173 12.83 -7.04 1.24
CA GLU A 173 12.62 -8.48 1.44
C GLU A 173 13.94 -9.27 1.42
N ALA A 174 14.93 -8.81 0.65
CA ALA A 174 16.29 -9.34 0.63
C ALA A 174 17.19 -8.79 1.77
N ASN A 175 16.61 -8.09 2.76
CA ASN A 175 17.31 -7.49 3.90
C ASN A 175 18.40 -6.46 3.54
N VAL A 176 18.24 -5.74 2.43
CA VAL A 176 19.11 -4.60 2.10
C VAL A 176 18.82 -3.46 3.08
N ASN A 177 19.82 -2.64 3.36
CA ASN A 177 19.72 -1.51 4.28
C ASN A 177 18.57 -0.57 3.90
N LEU A 178 17.66 -0.34 4.86
CA LEU A 178 16.46 0.47 4.68
C LEU A 178 16.75 1.89 4.19
N GLU A 179 17.72 2.57 4.84
CA GLU A 179 18.04 3.96 4.53
C GLU A 179 18.48 4.10 3.08
N LEU A 180 19.38 3.22 2.64
CA LEU A 180 19.86 3.22 1.25
C LEU A 180 18.73 2.92 0.24
N VAL A 181 17.85 1.97 0.55
CA VAL A 181 16.74 1.61 -0.35
C VAL A 181 15.77 2.77 -0.49
N MET A 182 15.39 3.41 0.63
CA MET A 182 14.44 4.52 0.62
C MET A 182 15.04 5.79 0.00
N GLU A 183 16.34 6.05 0.22
CA GLU A 183 17.06 7.16 -0.42
C GLU A 183 17.02 7.03 -1.94
N LEU A 184 17.36 5.86 -2.47
CA LEU A 184 17.31 5.60 -3.92
C LEU A 184 15.89 5.74 -4.48
N LEU A 185 14.88 5.26 -3.75
CA LEU A 185 13.48 5.42 -4.14
C LEU A 185 13.10 6.90 -4.20
N PHE A 186 13.40 7.68 -3.17
CA PHE A 186 13.03 9.10 -3.11
C PHE A 186 13.75 9.93 -4.16
N LEU A 187 15.01 9.62 -4.45
CA LEU A 187 15.75 10.25 -5.55
C LEU A 187 15.09 9.98 -6.91
N THR A 188 14.64 8.74 -7.14
CA THR A 188 13.89 8.39 -8.36
C THR A 188 12.55 9.12 -8.43
N MET A 189 11.81 9.21 -7.33
CA MET A 189 10.53 9.95 -7.26
C MET A 189 10.71 11.45 -7.50
N LYS A 190 11.83 12.02 -7.04
CA LYS A 190 12.17 13.43 -7.22
C LYS A 190 12.52 13.76 -8.67
N ASN A 191 13.31 12.94 -9.32
CA ASN A 191 13.84 13.14 -10.66
C ASN A 191 13.64 11.86 -11.50
N PRO A 192 12.41 11.54 -11.90
CA PRO A 192 12.18 10.44 -12.83
C PRO A 192 12.80 10.81 -14.18
N SER A 193 13.57 9.87 -14.75
CA SER A 193 14.34 10.06 -16.00
C SER A 193 13.45 9.96 -17.21
#